data_fd665092a6917a93026c163905c0fc6a
#
_entry.id   fd665092a6917a93026c163905c0fc6a
#
_cell.length_a   1.000
_cell.length_b   1.000
_cell.length_c   1.000
_cell.angle_alpha   90.00
_cell.angle_beta   90.00
_cell.angle_gamma   90.00
#
_symmetry.space_group_name_H-M   'P 1'
#
loop_
_entity.id
_entity.type
_entity.pdbx_description
1 polymer ?
#
loop_
_entity_poly.entity_id
_entity_poly.type
_entity_poly.pdbx_seq_one_letter_code
_entity_poly.pdbx_strand_id
1 'polypeptide(L)'
;MIYSSRFLGIDYGDKNIGLAISDENKVLAFPKEVIVNNKYTFDKISEILKAEKVSEIVIGESLDLKGKPNMITNDIDIFIAELEIKFNIPTHRQKEFFTSVEARRYKDVKKADASAAALILQRYLDKINLNRIK
;
A
#
# COMPACT_ATOMS: atom_id res chain seq x y z
N MET A 1 -26.97 10.40 4.32
CA MET A 1 -26.38 10.07 3.02
C MET A 1 -25.14 9.22 3.18
N ILE A 2 -25.02 8.17 2.41
CA ILE A 2 -23.89 7.27 2.48
C ILE A 2 -22.87 7.67 1.43
N TYR A 3 -21.65 7.93 1.86
CA TYR A 3 -20.56 8.28 0.96
C TYR A 3 -19.79 7.01 0.62
N SER A 4 -19.76 6.65 -0.66
CA SER A 4 -18.93 5.57 -1.14
C SER A 4 -17.47 5.98 -1.05
N SER A 5 -16.66 5.13 -0.45
CA SER A 5 -15.22 5.36 -0.37
C SER A 5 -14.48 4.05 -0.50
N ARG A 6 -13.20 4.13 -0.86
CA ARG A 6 -12.34 2.97 -0.99
C ARG A 6 -11.02 3.22 -0.29
N PHE A 7 -10.30 2.14 -0.04
CA PHE A 7 -8.94 2.22 0.49
C PHE A 7 -7.95 2.00 -0.65
N LEU A 8 -6.83 2.69 -0.58
CA LEU A 8 -5.74 2.54 -1.55
C LEU A 8 -4.62 1.76 -0.91
N GLY A 9 -4.17 0.70 -1.56
CA GLY A 9 -3.00 -0.06 -1.13
C GLY A 9 -1.78 0.35 -1.92
N ILE A 10 -0.64 0.47 -1.26
CA ILE A 10 0.61 0.89 -1.88
C ILE A 10 1.72 -0.10 -1.55
N ASP A 11 2.38 -0.59 -2.60
CA ASP A 11 3.62 -1.34 -2.48
C ASP A 11 4.75 -0.42 -2.97
N TYR A 12 5.45 0.19 -2.03
CA TYR A 12 6.47 1.19 -2.36
C TYR A 12 7.75 0.54 -2.85
N GLY A 13 8.25 1.00 -3.99
CA GLY A 13 9.55 0.63 -4.51
C GLY A 13 10.32 1.88 -4.91
N ASP A 14 11.64 1.78 -5.01
CA ASP A 14 12.46 2.93 -5.36
C ASP A 14 12.28 3.37 -6.82
N LYS A 15 11.96 2.44 -7.70
CA LYS A 15 11.76 2.73 -9.13
C LYS A 15 10.31 2.72 -9.55
N ASN A 16 9.53 1.83 -8.98
CA ASN A 16 8.12 1.67 -9.32
C ASN A 16 7.31 1.49 -8.06
N ILE A 17 6.06 1.92 -8.13
CA ILE A 17 5.12 1.81 -7.00
C ILE A 17 3.89 1.06 -7.49
N GLY A 18 3.56 -0.04 -6.82
CA GLY A 18 2.36 -0.79 -7.11
C GLY A 18 1.17 -0.23 -6.34
N LEU A 19 0.01 -0.18 -7.00
CA LEU A 19 -1.20 0.38 -6.43
C LEU A 19 -2.35 -0.60 -6.53
N ALA A 20 -3.14 -0.66 -5.48
CA ALA A 20 -4.34 -1.49 -5.42
C ALA A 20 -5.48 -0.67 -4.83
N ILE A 21 -6.69 -1.10 -5.10
CA ILE A 21 -7.88 -0.39 -4.63
C ILE A 21 -8.85 -1.40 -4.00
N SER A 22 -9.55 -1.00 -2.96
CA SER A 22 -10.56 -1.86 -2.36
C SER A 22 -11.91 -1.62 -3.01
N ASP A 23 -12.84 -2.55 -2.75
CA ASP A 23 -14.24 -2.28 -3.04
C ASP A 23 -14.77 -1.27 -2.02
N GLU A 24 -15.98 -0.80 -2.24
CA GLU A 24 -16.60 0.19 -1.35
C GLU A 24 -16.90 -0.37 0.03
N ASN A 25 -17.09 -1.68 0.13
CA ASN A 25 -17.38 -2.34 1.41
C ASN A 25 -16.10 -2.64 2.22
N LYS A 26 -14.94 -2.37 1.65
CA LYS A 26 -13.62 -2.61 2.29
C LYS A 26 -13.43 -4.08 2.67
N VAL A 27 -13.81 -4.98 1.77
CA VAL A 27 -13.69 -6.43 1.97
C VAL A 27 -12.65 -7.04 1.04
N LEU A 28 -12.64 -6.60 -0.22
CA LEU A 28 -11.76 -7.15 -1.26
C LEU A 28 -10.82 -6.10 -1.81
N ALA A 29 -9.59 -6.52 -2.12
CA ALA A 29 -8.59 -5.67 -2.75
C ALA A 29 -8.33 -6.15 -4.18
N PHE A 30 -8.15 -5.19 -5.09
CA PHE A 30 -7.91 -5.45 -6.50
C PHE A 30 -6.67 -4.72 -6.96
N PRO A 31 -5.80 -5.37 -7.75
CA PRO A 31 -4.67 -4.66 -8.37
C PRO A 31 -5.20 -3.54 -9.27
N LYS A 32 -4.57 -2.37 -9.21
CA LYS A 32 -4.99 -1.24 -10.03
C LYS A 32 -3.97 -0.91 -11.12
N GLU A 33 -2.77 -0.53 -10.72
CA GLU A 33 -1.73 -0.20 -11.69
C GLU A 33 -0.36 -0.08 -11.01
N VAL A 34 0.66 -0.01 -11.83
CA VAL A 34 2.02 0.28 -11.37
C VAL A 34 2.40 1.64 -11.96
N ILE A 35 2.90 2.53 -11.12
CA ILE A 35 3.36 3.84 -11.56
C ILE A 35 4.87 3.95 -11.35
N VAL A 36 5.51 4.83 -12.14
CA VAL A 36 6.93 5.11 -11.96
C VAL A 36 7.12 6.00 -10.75
N ASN A 37 8.11 5.68 -9.92
CA ASN A 37 8.44 6.51 -8.77
C ASN A 37 9.35 7.65 -9.22
N ASN A 38 8.77 8.81 -9.47
CA ASN A 38 9.48 9.98 -9.95
C ASN A 38 8.79 11.24 -9.40
N LYS A 39 9.13 12.40 -9.95
CA LYS A 39 8.57 13.66 -9.48
C LYS A 39 7.06 13.81 -9.71
N TYR A 40 6.46 12.94 -10.53
CA TYR A 40 5.03 12.99 -10.80
C TYR A 40 4.22 12.00 -9.94
N THR A 41 4.87 11.28 -9.05
CA THR A 41 4.23 10.24 -8.24
C THR A 41 3.03 10.78 -7.46
N PHE A 42 3.20 11.92 -6.78
CA PHE A 42 2.12 12.47 -5.98
C PHE A 42 0.99 13.03 -6.84
N ASP A 43 1.29 13.52 -8.04
CA ASP A 43 0.25 13.96 -8.98
C ASP A 43 -0.61 12.77 -9.39
N LYS A 44 0.01 11.64 -9.69
CA LYS A 44 -0.71 10.40 -10.05
C LYS A 44 -1.56 9.89 -8.90
N ILE A 45 -0.99 9.88 -7.70
CA ILE A 45 -1.73 9.45 -6.52
C ILE A 45 -2.93 10.38 -6.28
N SER A 46 -2.72 11.69 -6.42
CA SER A 46 -3.80 12.67 -6.28
C SER A 46 -4.96 12.37 -7.22
N GLU A 47 -4.67 12.05 -8.48
CA GLU A 47 -5.70 11.70 -9.46
C GLU A 47 -6.51 10.48 -9.00
N ILE A 48 -5.81 9.45 -8.50
CA ILE A 48 -6.46 8.23 -8.05
C ILE A 48 -7.30 8.46 -6.80
N LEU A 49 -6.79 9.24 -5.86
CA LEU A 49 -7.52 9.56 -4.64
C LEU A 49 -8.87 10.21 -4.96
N LYS A 50 -8.89 11.09 -5.96
CA LYS A 50 -10.12 11.76 -6.38
C LYS A 50 -11.04 10.86 -7.19
N ALA A 51 -10.46 10.16 -8.17
CA ALA A 51 -11.25 9.32 -9.08
C ALA A 51 -11.90 8.15 -8.35
N GLU A 52 -11.21 7.56 -7.39
CA GLU A 52 -11.68 6.38 -6.67
C GLU A 52 -12.29 6.72 -5.30
N LYS A 53 -12.34 7.98 -4.94
CA LYS A 53 -12.88 8.45 -3.66
C LYS A 53 -12.20 7.73 -2.49
N VAL A 54 -10.88 7.80 -2.46
CA VAL A 54 -10.08 7.11 -1.45
C VAL A 54 -10.20 7.85 -0.12
N SER A 55 -10.52 7.11 0.94
CA SER A 55 -10.64 7.66 2.29
C SER A 55 -9.44 7.34 3.18
N GLU A 56 -8.73 6.24 2.91
CA GLU A 56 -7.56 5.84 3.69
C GLU A 56 -6.56 5.14 2.80
N ILE A 57 -5.30 5.20 3.21
CA ILE A 57 -4.20 4.59 2.48
C ILE A 57 -3.56 3.52 3.36
N VAL A 58 -3.22 2.38 2.75
CA VAL A 58 -2.49 1.29 3.42
C VAL A 58 -1.21 1.06 2.65
N ILE A 59 -0.07 1.15 3.34
CA ILE A 59 1.23 0.95 2.72
C ILE A 59 1.97 -0.20 3.39
N GLY A 60 2.60 -1.05 2.59
CA GLY A 60 3.35 -2.18 3.11
C GLY A 60 4.67 -1.73 3.71
N GLU A 61 4.99 -2.26 4.87
CA GLU A 61 6.26 -2.01 5.54
C GLU A 61 7.06 -3.31 5.53
N SER A 62 8.16 -3.33 4.75
CA SER A 62 9.00 -4.51 4.65
C SER A 62 9.92 -4.63 5.85
N LEU A 63 9.88 -5.76 6.51
CA LEU A 63 10.75 -6.07 7.64
C LEU A 63 11.51 -7.36 7.32
N ASP A 64 12.70 -7.52 7.91
CA ASP A 64 13.41 -8.77 7.77
C ASP A 64 12.74 -9.86 8.65
N LEU A 65 13.24 -11.08 8.59
CA LEU A 65 12.65 -12.21 9.32
C LEU A 65 12.71 -12.04 10.84
N LYS A 66 13.53 -11.12 11.33
CA LYS A 66 13.64 -10.81 12.75
C LYS A 66 12.79 -9.62 13.14
N GLY A 67 12.03 -9.08 12.20
CA GLY A 67 11.17 -7.93 12.44
C GLY A 67 11.90 -6.61 12.46
N LYS A 68 13.13 -6.56 11.96
CA LYS A 68 13.92 -5.34 11.93
C LYS A 68 13.71 -4.58 10.63
N PRO A 69 13.70 -3.24 10.67
CA PRO A 69 13.63 -2.43 9.45
C PRO A 69 14.80 -2.73 8.52
N ASN A 70 14.55 -2.66 7.23
CA ASN A 70 15.60 -2.79 6.22
C ASN A 70 15.92 -1.42 5.61
N MET A 71 16.78 -1.38 4.60
CA MET A 71 17.24 -0.11 4.03
C MET A 71 16.13 0.72 3.39
N ILE A 72 15.11 0.10 2.85
CA ILE A 72 14.01 0.83 2.20
C ILE A 72 13.04 1.45 3.20
N THR A 73 13.13 1.06 4.48
CA THR A 73 12.22 1.56 5.52
C THR A 73 12.30 3.07 5.68
N ASN A 74 13.51 3.64 5.58
CA ASN A 74 13.67 5.09 5.66
C ASN A 74 12.97 5.80 4.51
N ASP A 75 13.05 5.26 3.31
CA ASP A 75 12.40 5.85 2.14
C ASP A 75 10.88 5.79 2.30
N ILE A 76 10.37 4.69 2.85
CA ILE A 76 8.94 4.55 3.13
C ILE A 76 8.50 5.55 4.18
N ASP A 77 9.29 5.76 5.23
CA ASP A 77 8.97 6.73 6.29
C ASP A 77 8.82 8.14 5.71
N ILE A 78 9.77 8.52 4.84
CA ILE A 78 9.74 9.83 4.18
C ILE A 78 8.50 9.93 3.27
N PHE A 79 8.23 8.89 2.52
CA PHE A 79 7.11 8.85 1.59
C PHE A 79 5.77 8.99 2.33
N ILE A 80 5.61 8.28 3.45
CA ILE A 80 4.39 8.36 4.27
C ILE A 80 4.22 9.76 4.84
N ALA A 81 5.30 10.37 5.33
CA ALA A 81 5.25 11.72 5.86
C ALA A 81 4.78 12.70 4.78
N GLU A 82 5.27 12.55 3.55
CA GLU A 82 4.84 13.41 2.46
C GLU A 82 3.39 13.19 2.06
N LEU A 83 2.93 11.93 2.07
CA LEU A 83 1.53 11.62 1.78
C LEU A 83 0.60 12.30 2.80
N GLU A 84 0.96 12.20 4.08
CA GLU A 84 0.13 12.77 5.15
C GLU A 84 0.08 14.29 5.05
N ILE A 85 1.20 14.92 4.74
CA ILE A 85 1.26 16.39 4.60
C ILE A 85 0.47 16.86 3.38
N LYS A 86 0.62 16.16 2.24
CA LYS A 86 -0.02 16.60 0.99
C LYS A 86 -1.51 16.33 0.93
N PHE A 87 -1.96 15.21 1.47
CA PHE A 87 -3.33 14.77 1.25
C PHE A 87 -4.20 14.74 2.49
N ASN A 88 -3.58 14.79 3.67
CA ASN A 88 -4.32 14.76 4.95
C ASN A 88 -5.29 13.58 5.03
N ILE A 89 -4.84 12.42 4.54
CA ILE A 89 -5.60 11.17 4.56
C ILE A 89 -4.91 10.20 5.51
N PRO A 90 -5.64 9.48 6.37
CA PRO A 90 -5.04 8.49 7.26
C PRO A 90 -4.24 7.47 6.47
N THR A 91 -3.01 7.23 6.87
CA THR A 91 -2.12 6.27 6.24
C THR A 91 -1.70 5.21 7.25
N HIS A 92 -1.99 3.96 6.94
CA HIS A 92 -1.72 2.83 7.82
C HIS A 92 -0.57 2.00 7.28
N ARG A 93 0.25 1.47 8.18
CA ARG A 93 1.34 0.58 7.80
C ARG A 93 0.91 -0.86 8.02
N GLN A 94 1.11 -1.68 7.01
CA GLN A 94 0.88 -3.11 7.11
C GLN A 94 2.23 -3.80 7.09
N LYS A 95 2.61 -4.42 8.19
CA LYS A 95 3.89 -5.10 8.31
C LYS A 95 3.91 -6.36 7.45
N GLU A 96 4.97 -6.51 6.67
CA GLU A 96 5.17 -7.66 5.81
C GLU A 96 6.50 -8.33 6.15
N PHE A 97 6.42 -9.60 6.56
CA PHE A 97 7.59 -10.41 6.86
C PHE A 97 7.86 -11.34 5.68
N PHE A 98 9.10 -11.33 5.20
CA PHE A 98 9.48 -12.20 4.09
C PHE A 98 9.92 -13.56 4.62
N THR A 99 9.24 -14.62 4.18
CA THR A 99 9.74 -15.99 4.35
C THR A 99 10.89 -16.19 3.37
N SER A 100 11.61 -17.32 3.51
CA SER A 100 12.71 -17.61 2.58
C SER A 100 12.24 -17.67 1.13
N VAL A 101 11.06 -18.23 0.90
CA VAL A 101 10.48 -18.31 -0.45
C VAL A 101 10.08 -16.93 -0.96
N GLU A 102 9.41 -16.16 -0.13
CA GLU A 102 8.98 -14.80 -0.48
C GLU A 102 10.18 -13.89 -0.73
N ALA A 103 11.22 -14.00 0.10
CA ALA A 103 12.43 -13.21 -0.07
C ALA A 103 13.10 -13.53 -1.41
N ARG A 104 13.10 -14.80 -1.82
CA ARG A 104 13.68 -15.22 -3.09
C ARG A 104 12.89 -14.65 -4.26
N ARG A 105 11.57 -14.74 -4.18
CA ARG A 105 10.68 -14.15 -5.20
C ARG A 105 10.88 -12.64 -5.31
N TYR A 106 11.02 -11.98 -4.18
CA TYR A 106 11.20 -10.54 -4.14
C TYR A 106 12.52 -10.12 -4.79
N LYS A 107 13.58 -10.92 -4.60
CA LYS A 107 14.86 -10.65 -5.24
C LYS A 107 14.82 -10.86 -6.75
N ASP A 108 14.10 -11.89 -7.19
CA ASP A 108 13.97 -12.20 -8.61
C ASP A 108 13.11 -11.18 -9.34
N VAL A 109 12.09 -10.67 -8.66
CA VAL A 109 11.18 -9.67 -9.22
C VAL A 109 11.36 -8.36 -8.44
N LYS A 110 12.47 -7.69 -8.65
CA LYS A 110 12.79 -6.43 -7.95
C LYS A 110 11.88 -5.27 -8.40
N LYS A 111 10.62 -5.54 -8.60
CA LYS A 111 9.65 -4.53 -9.04
C LYS A 111 8.48 -4.55 -8.11
N ALA A 112 8.11 -3.35 -7.62
CA ALA A 112 6.80 -3.19 -7.02
C ALA A 112 5.78 -3.57 -8.09
N ASP A 113 4.73 -4.28 -7.72
CA ASP A 113 3.67 -4.59 -8.64
C ASP A 113 2.31 -4.45 -7.97
N ALA A 114 1.28 -4.38 -8.81
CA ALA A 114 -0.07 -4.14 -8.32
C ALA A 114 -0.61 -5.34 -7.55
N SER A 115 -0.15 -6.55 -7.85
CA SER A 115 -0.56 -7.76 -7.13
C SER A 115 -0.04 -7.75 -5.70
N ALA A 116 1.22 -7.30 -5.51
CA ALA A 116 1.78 -7.16 -4.18
C ALA A 116 1.02 -6.10 -3.38
N ALA A 117 0.68 -4.98 -4.01
CA ALA A 117 -0.13 -3.94 -3.37
C ALA A 117 -1.50 -4.47 -2.96
N ALA A 118 -2.12 -5.29 -3.81
CA ALA A 118 -3.42 -5.91 -3.51
C ALA A 118 -3.30 -6.86 -2.32
N LEU A 119 -2.23 -7.63 -2.23
CA LEU A 119 -2.00 -8.54 -1.12
C LEU A 119 -1.82 -7.78 0.20
N ILE A 120 -1.04 -6.71 0.17
CA ILE A 120 -0.84 -5.84 1.32
C ILE A 120 -2.17 -5.27 1.80
N LEU A 121 -2.95 -4.73 0.88
CA LEU A 121 -4.25 -4.17 1.19
C LEU A 121 -5.21 -5.24 1.71
N GLN A 122 -5.24 -6.40 1.07
CA GLN A 122 -6.14 -7.49 1.49
C GLN A 122 -5.85 -7.94 2.91
N ARG A 123 -4.57 -8.07 3.27
CA ARG A 123 -4.20 -8.45 4.64
C ARG A 123 -4.67 -7.44 5.66
N TYR A 124 -4.60 -6.17 5.33
CA TYR A 124 -5.10 -5.12 6.21
C TYR A 124 -6.62 -5.18 6.34
N LEU A 125 -7.32 -5.33 5.21
CA LEU A 125 -8.78 -5.44 5.21
C LEU A 125 -9.25 -6.64 6.02
N ASP A 126 -8.60 -7.78 5.86
CA ASP A 126 -8.95 -9.00 6.61
C ASP A 126 -8.78 -8.77 8.12
N LYS A 127 -7.72 -8.08 8.50
CA LYS A 127 -7.45 -7.79 9.90
C LYS A 127 -8.51 -6.90 10.52
N ILE A 128 -8.90 -5.81 9.86
CA ILE A 128 -9.91 -4.92 10.41
C ILE A 128 -11.30 -5.56 10.40
N ASN A 129 -11.61 -6.37 9.40
CA ASN A 129 -12.90 -7.05 9.32
C ASN A 129 -13.01 -8.16 10.36
N LEU A 130 -11.93 -8.86 10.65
CA LEU A 130 -11.90 -9.86 11.71
C LEU A 130 -12.21 -9.22 13.06
N ASN A 131 -11.64 -8.03 13.32
CA ASN A 131 -11.88 -7.31 14.56
C ASN A 131 -13.34 -6.83 14.67
N ARG A 132 -13.97 -6.54 13.55
CA ARG A 132 -15.37 -6.07 13.53
C ARG A 132 -16.37 -7.18 13.81
N ILE A 133 -16.00 -8.43 13.56
CA ILE A 133 -16.87 -9.58 13.80
C ILE A 133 -16.94 -9.93 15.30
N LYS A 134 -15.95 -9.56 16.08
CA LYS A 134 -15.92 -9.87 17.50
C LYS A 134 -16.86 -8.97 18.31
#